data_f8b086ed8c7edc6b1722d0508b2eb397
#
_entry.id   f8b086ed8c7edc6b1722d0508b2eb397
#
_cell.length_a   1.000
_cell.length_b   1.000
_cell.length_c   1.000
_cell.angle_alpha   90.00
_cell.angle_beta   90.00
_cell.angle_gamma   90.00
#
_symmetry.space_group_name_H-M   'P 1'
#
loop_
_entity.id
_entity.type
_entity.pdbx_description
1 polymer ?
#
loop_
_entity_poly.entity_id
_entity_poly.type
_entity_poly.pdbx_seq_one_letter_code
_entity_poly.pdbx_strand_id
1 'polypeptide(L)'
;TDPRPRNIVSDLKLSGGAAWQVHTRYLIGAAVYGRIYRQRNSIKFFSDLGVSKVYQMLGLGMYSTRFSDGNTGIQYDGGSIGGGIDLVPHDRQGFYGSVHFHKLNIKRTMLAHNYLPLTRLEENSIQGAWGWKRSAPGHQQGIQLEGLYHKRKGTEFVYGEGSSSNYPKINDLEQYSNKIYALLLNGIWGWGNEQQDILWVEPRIGFRSVSTGYLSPSLSLKDSKYQGGLSVSSLLMLRKSLFRISIAGDYFGKDRK
;
A
#
# COMPACT_ATOMS: atom_id res chain seq x y z
N THR A 1 22.28 -4.26 30.10
CA THR A 1 20.81 -4.19 29.89
C THR A 1 20.39 -5.25 28.90
N ASP A 2 19.50 -6.16 29.32
CA ASP A 2 18.93 -7.22 28.46
C ASP A 2 17.46 -6.87 28.18
N PRO A 3 17.15 -6.21 27.06
CA PRO A 3 15.78 -5.88 26.69
C PRO A 3 15.05 -7.13 26.19
N ARG A 4 13.92 -7.46 26.81
CA ARG A 4 13.05 -8.57 26.37
C ARG A 4 11.78 -8.02 25.73
N PRO A 5 11.75 -7.95 24.40
CA PRO A 5 10.55 -7.51 23.70
C PRO A 5 9.48 -8.61 23.71
N ARG A 6 8.25 -8.20 23.96
CA ARG A 6 7.06 -9.02 23.80
C ARG A 6 6.12 -8.38 22.80
N ASN A 7 5.76 -9.11 21.78
CA ASN A 7 4.82 -8.68 20.75
C ASN A 7 3.66 -9.67 20.67
N ILE A 8 2.42 -9.18 20.83
CA ILE A 8 1.21 -9.95 20.68
C ILE A 8 0.39 -9.30 19.57
N VAL A 9 0.01 -10.08 18.57
CA VAL A 9 -0.78 -9.62 17.42
C VAL A 9 -2.05 -10.43 17.33
N SER A 10 -3.17 -9.74 17.13
CA SER A 10 -4.46 -10.31 16.75
C SER A 10 -4.87 -9.66 15.42
N ASP A 11 -5.14 -10.46 14.42
CA ASP A 11 -5.46 -10.01 13.06
C ASP A 11 -6.59 -10.89 12.51
N LEU A 12 -7.79 -10.31 12.43
CA LEU A 12 -8.96 -10.94 11.86
C LEU A 12 -9.29 -10.30 10.52
N LYS A 13 -9.35 -11.11 9.47
CA LYS A 13 -9.76 -10.69 8.13
C LYS A 13 -11.00 -11.43 7.72
N LEU A 14 -11.95 -10.70 7.15
CA LEU A 14 -13.16 -11.25 6.56
C LEU A 14 -13.33 -10.67 5.17
N SER A 15 -13.71 -11.50 4.22
CA SER A 15 -14.00 -11.07 2.85
C SER A 15 -15.16 -11.85 2.28
N GLY A 16 -15.92 -11.20 1.40
CA GLY A 16 -16.99 -11.81 0.66
C GLY A 16 -17.16 -11.12 -0.68
N GLY A 17 -17.66 -11.85 -1.65
CA GLY A 17 -17.87 -11.32 -2.98
C GLY A 17 -18.85 -12.16 -3.78
N ALA A 18 -19.31 -11.61 -4.89
CA ALA A 18 -20.19 -12.27 -5.83
C ALA A 18 -19.82 -11.85 -7.24
N ALA A 19 -20.16 -12.72 -8.20
CA ALA A 19 -19.98 -12.43 -9.61
C ALA A 19 -21.31 -12.73 -10.34
N TRP A 20 -21.66 -11.86 -11.28
CA TRP A 20 -22.88 -11.97 -12.09
C TRP A 20 -22.53 -11.91 -13.57
N GLN A 21 -23.12 -12.76 -14.33
CA GLN A 21 -23.08 -12.67 -15.78
C GLN A 21 -24.12 -11.63 -16.22
N VAL A 22 -23.66 -10.44 -16.59
CA VAL A 22 -24.55 -9.34 -17.05
C VAL A 22 -24.83 -9.40 -18.53
N HIS A 23 -24.01 -10.09 -19.29
CA HIS A 23 -24.13 -10.32 -20.70
C HIS A 23 -23.46 -11.65 -21.07
N THR A 24 -23.79 -12.24 -22.21
CA THR A 24 -23.15 -13.48 -22.68
C THR A 24 -21.62 -13.39 -22.76
N ARG A 25 -21.08 -12.17 -22.94
CA ARG A 25 -19.66 -11.91 -23.06
C ARG A 25 -19.01 -11.32 -21.81
N TYR A 26 -19.77 -10.89 -20.80
CA TYR A 26 -19.22 -10.13 -19.67
C TYR A 26 -19.72 -10.62 -18.32
N LEU A 27 -18.77 -10.70 -17.39
CA LEU A 27 -18.99 -10.92 -15.96
C LEU A 27 -18.69 -9.63 -15.21
N ILE A 28 -19.51 -9.29 -14.23
CA ILE A 28 -19.20 -8.28 -13.23
C ILE A 28 -18.97 -8.99 -11.90
N GLY A 29 -17.80 -8.79 -11.33
CA GLY A 29 -17.47 -9.19 -9.96
C GLY A 29 -17.55 -8.01 -9.01
N ALA A 30 -18.02 -8.24 -7.80
CA ALA A 30 -17.89 -7.29 -6.71
C ALA A 30 -17.43 -8.01 -5.46
N ALA A 31 -16.50 -7.40 -4.73
CA ALA A 31 -15.98 -7.94 -3.49
C ALA A 31 -15.81 -6.86 -2.43
N VAL A 32 -16.03 -7.21 -1.17
CA VAL A 32 -15.77 -6.37 -0.01
C VAL A 32 -14.93 -7.15 1.00
N TYR A 33 -14.09 -6.46 1.74
CA TYR A 33 -13.32 -7.05 2.81
C TYR A 33 -13.18 -6.09 3.99
N GLY A 34 -13.05 -6.67 5.16
CA GLY A 34 -12.77 -5.97 6.39
C GLY A 34 -11.64 -6.64 7.17
N ARG A 35 -10.92 -5.86 7.94
CA ARG A 35 -9.84 -6.32 8.82
C ARG A 35 -9.93 -5.60 10.15
N ILE A 36 -9.83 -6.35 11.23
CA ILE A 36 -9.65 -5.84 12.58
C ILE A 36 -8.26 -6.25 13.02
N TYR A 37 -7.48 -5.27 13.45
CA TYR A 37 -6.08 -5.45 13.81
C TYR A 37 -5.83 -4.89 15.19
N ARG A 38 -5.17 -5.68 16.02
CA ARG A 38 -4.66 -5.26 17.32
C ARG A 38 -3.26 -5.80 17.52
N GLN A 39 -2.34 -4.93 17.92
CA GLN A 39 -0.98 -5.30 18.27
C GLN A 39 -0.59 -4.65 19.59
N ARG A 40 -0.01 -5.43 20.48
CA ARG A 40 0.52 -4.93 21.75
C ARG A 40 1.99 -5.26 21.85
N ASN A 41 2.79 -4.22 22.00
CA ASN A 41 4.23 -4.31 22.17
C ASN A 41 4.60 -3.86 23.56
N SER A 42 5.49 -4.59 24.22
CA SER A 42 6.12 -4.15 25.47
C SER A 42 7.57 -4.60 25.50
N ILE A 43 8.43 -3.79 26.09
CA ILE A 43 9.82 -4.12 26.33
C ILE A 43 10.04 -4.06 27.83
N LYS A 44 10.64 -5.08 28.40
CA LYS A 44 11.10 -5.08 29.79
C LYS A 44 12.61 -5.05 29.80
N PHE A 45 13.16 -4.21 30.64
CA PHE A 45 14.60 -4.15 30.90
C PHE A 45 14.87 -4.89 32.21
N PHE A 46 15.82 -5.79 32.17
CA PHE A 46 16.28 -6.57 33.33
C PHE A 46 17.70 -6.10 33.65
N SER A 47 17.81 -4.97 34.32
CA SER A 47 19.09 -4.40 34.74
C SER A 47 18.97 -3.86 36.15
N ASP A 48 19.90 -4.23 37.04
CA ASP A 48 20.01 -3.73 38.41
C ASP A 48 20.40 -2.24 38.45
N LEU A 49 20.89 -1.66 37.35
CA LEU A 49 21.31 -0.27 37.23
C LEU A 49 20.16 0.70 36.86
N GLY A 50 18.92 0.21 36.85
CA GLY A 50 17.74 1.00 36.48
C GLY A 50 17.47 1.11 34.98
N VAL A 51 16.39 1.78 34.63
CA VAL A 51 15.91 1.93 33.24
C VAL A 51 16.42 3.23 32.67
N SER A 52 17.11 3.16 31.52
CA SER A 52 17.44 4.35 30.73
C SER A 52 16.17 4.99 30.18
N LYS A 53 16.19 6.28 29.92
CA LYS A 53 15.09 6.97 29.22
C LYS A 53 14.81 6.30 27.88
N VAL A 54 13.56 5.92 27.66
CA VAL A 54 13.08 5.35 26.39
C VAL A 54 12.28 6.42 25.65
N TYR A 55 12.76 6.79 24.48
CA TYR A 55 12.05 7.74 23.62
C TYR A 55 10.93 7.05 22.87
N GLN A 56 9.71 7.52 23.06
CA GLN A 56 8.53 6.99 22.37
C GLN A 56 8.44 7.56 20.96
N MET A 57 8.87 6.78 19.97
CA MET A 57 8.71 7.16 18.57
C MET A 57 7.22 7.24 18.20
N LEU A 58 6.78 8.38 17.70
CA LEU A 58 5.37 8.60 17.31
C LEU A 58 4.99 7.82 16.03
N GLY A 59 5.98 7.37 15.26
CA GLY A 59 5.74 6.75 13.96
C GLY A 59 5.40 7.75 12.85
N LEU A 60 5.50 9.05 13.14
CA LEU A 60 5.19 10.16 12.23
C LEU A 60 6.44 11.01 11.90
N GLY A 61 7.63 10.44 12.06
CA GLY A 61 8.91 11.13 11.83
C GLY A 61 9.50 11.77 13.07
N MET A 62 8.81 11.74 14.21
CA MET A 62 9.24 12.33 15.47
C MET A 62 9.08 11.39 16.65
N TYR A 63 9.71 11.73 17.77
CA TYR A 63 9.50 11.11 19.08
C TYR A 63 8.73 12.06 20.01
N SER A 64 8.02 11.51 20.99
CA SER A 64 7.38 12.29 22.03
C SER A 64 8.41 12.69 23.07
N THR A 65 8.63 13.98 23.24
CA THR A 65 9.51 14.51 24.30
C THR A 65 8.86 14.42 25.68
N ARG A 66 7.54 14.47 25.71
CA ARG A 66 6.76 14.54 26.95
C ARG A 66 6.58 13.20 27.64
N PHE A 67 6.52 12.11 26.87
CA PHE A 67 6.25 10.76 27.37
C PHE A 67 7.48 9.86 27.25
N SER A 68 8.67 10.39 27.52
CA SER A 68 9.94 9.67 27.48
C SER A 68 10.31 9.12 28.85
N ASP A 69 9.46 8.28 29.42
CA ASP A 69 9.73 7.56 30.66
C ASP A 69 10.12 6.09 30.37
N GLY A 70 10.45 5.33 31.41
CA GLY A 70 10.80 3.91 31.30
C GLY A 70 9.66 3.00 30.85
N ASN A 71 8.51 3.55 30.52
CA ASN A 71 7.33 2.81 30.15
C ASN A 71 7.28 2.53 28.65
N THR A 72 7.35 1.27 28.29
CA THR A 72 7.55 0.81 26.89
C THR A 72 6.35 0.09 26.30
N GLY A 73 5.22 0.07 27.03
CA GLY A 73 4.00 -0.60 26.57
C GLY A 73 3.23 0.24 25.54
N ILE A 74 3.15 -0.25 24.31
CA ILE A 74 2.42 0.38 23.19
C ILE A 74 1.40 -0.59 22.64
N GLN A 75 0.21 -0.09 22.34
CA GLN A 75 -0.84 -0.80 21.65
C GLN A 75 -1.22 -0.08 20.35
N TYR A 76 -1.41 -0.86 19.30
CA TYR A 76 -1.98 -0.42 18.03
C TYR A 76 -3.33 -1.08 17.87
N ASP A 77 -4.37 -0.27 17.74
CA ASP A 77 -5.74 -0.72 17.46
C ASP A 77 -6.21 -0.09 16.16
N GLY A 78 -6.81 -0.89 15.33
CA GLY A 78 -7.33 -0.37 14.09
C GLY A 78 -7.95 -1.42 13.21
N GLY A 79 -8.21 -1.01 12.00
CA GLY A 79 -8.77 -1.90 11.01
C GLY A 79 -8.75 -1.26 9.63
N SER A 80 -9.12 -2.06 8.67
CA SER A 80 -9.31 -1.58 7.32
C SER A 80 -10.62 -2.12 6.73
N ILE A 81 -11.15 -1.36 5.80
CA ILE A 81 -12.24 -1.77 4.95
C ILE A 81 -11.86 -1.48 3.50
N GLY A 82 -12.27 -2.33 2.61
CA GLY A 82 -12.06 -2.14 1.19
C GLY A 82 -13.03 -2.95 0.37
N GLY A 83 -13.00 -2.70 -0.91
CA GLY A 83 -13.81 -3.42 -1.87
C GLY A 83 -13.48 -3.01 -3.28
N GLY A 84 -14.04 -3.72 -4.22
CA GLY A 84 -13.82 -3.46 -5.62
C GLY A 84 -14.90 -4.03 -6.51
N ILE A 85 -14.88 -3.53 -7.72
CA ILE A 85 -15.73 -4.00 -8.82
C ILE A 85 -14.81 -4.30 -9.99
N ASP A 86 -15.02 -5.46 -10.60
CA ASP A 86 -14.28 -5.96 -11.74
C ASP A 86 -15.25 -6.25 -12.90
N LEU A 87 -14.91 -5.79 -14.10
CA LEU A 87 -15.55 -6.17 -15.36
C LEU A 87 -14.58 -7.07 -16.12
N VAL A 88 -15.00 -8.30 -16.39
CA VAL A 88 -14.15 -9.30 -17.06
C VAL A 88 -14.88 -9.92 -18.24
N PRO A 89 -14.29 -9.92 -19.44
CA PRO A 89 -14.87 -10.62 -20.57
C PRO A 89 -14.77 -12.15 -20.38
N HIS A 90 -15.84 -12.87 -20.70
CA HIS A 90 -15.95 -14.31 -20.50
C HIS A 90 -14.90 -15.12 -21.29
N ASP A 91 -14.64 -14.72 -22.51
CA ASP A 91 -13.66 -15.31 -23.42
C ASP A 91 -12.26 -14.72 -23.29
N ARG A 92 -12.03 -13.90 -22.27
CA ARG A 92 -10.79 -13.15 -22.02
C ARG A 92 -10.41 -12.19 -23.16
N GLN A 93 -11.37 -11.82 -24.00
CA GLN A 93 -11.18 -10.87 -25.10
C GLN A 93 -12.17 -9.72 -24.98
N GLY A 94 -11.75 -8.53 -25.38
CA GLY A 94 -12.56 -7.32 -25.29
C GLY A 94 -12.09 -6.37 -24.21
N PHE A 95 -13.00 -5.51 -23.77
CA PHE A 95 -12.73 -4.56 -22.71
C PHE A 95 -12.80 -5.23 -21.34
N TYR A 96 -11.91 -4.86 -20.45
CA TYR A 96 -11.93 -5.23 -19.04
C TYR A 96 -11.60 -4.02 -18.17
N GLY A 97 -12.00 -4.09 -16.92
CA GLY A 97 -11.69 -3.01 -16.00
C GLY A 97 -11.89 -3.41 -14.56
N SER A 98 -11.23 -2.70 -13.68
CA SER A 98 -11.38 -2.85 -12.23
C SER A 98 -11.24 -1.52 -11.54
N VAL A 99 -11.95 -1.36 -10.44
CA VAL A 99 -11.77 -0.25 -9.49
C VAL A 99 -11.84 -0.80 -8.09
N HIS A 100 -10.80 -0.56 -7.31
CA HIS A 100 -10.69 -1.00 -5.93
C HIS A 100 -10.43 0.20 -5.02
N PHE A 101 -11.07 0.20 -3.87
CA PHE A 101 -10.79 1.17 -2.81
C PHE A 101 -10.35 0.45 -1.54
N HIS A 102 -9.53 1.14 -0.75
CA HIS A 102 -9.08 0.68 0.55
C HIS A 102 -8.97 1.86 1.52
N LYS A 103 -9.47 1.67 2.72
CA LYS A 103 -9.34 2.61 3.83
C LYS A 103 -8.80 1.90 5.05
N LEU A 104 -7.74 2.44 5.65
CA LEU A 104 -7.12 1.95 6.87
C LEU A 104 -7.17 3.05 7.93
N ASN A 105 -7.41 2.67 9.18
CA ASN A 105 -7.28 3.54 10.34
C ASN A 105 -6.60 2.75 11.45
N ILE A 106 -5.48 3.26 11.97
CA ILE A 106 -4.74 2.68 13.09
C ILE A 106 -4.47 3.77 14.12
N LYS A 107 -4.85 3.50 15.35
CA LYS A 107 -4.59 4.33 16.52
C LYS A 107 -3.47 3.70 17.33
N ARG A 108 -2.49 4.49 17.71
CA ARG A 108 -1.43 4.12 18.61
C ARG A 108 -1.70 4.67 19.99
N THR A 109 -1.67 3.80 20.99
CA THR A 109 -2.00 4.09 22.38
C THR A 109 -0.84 3.66 23.26
N MET A 110 -0.43 4.51 24.18
CA MET A 110 0.50 4.16 25.25
C MET A 110 -0.27 3.49 26.37
N LEU A 111 0.21 2.34 26.87
CA LEU A 111 -0.49 1.57 27.91
C LEU A 111 -0.36 2.22 29.30
N ALA A 112 0.69 2.99 29.50
CA ALA A 112 0.83 3.87 30.65
C ALA A 112 -0.17 5.03 30.57
N HIS A 113 -0.32 5.78 31.65
CA HIS A 113 -1.20 6.95 31.74
C HIS A 113 -2.63 6.67 31.28
N ASN A 114 -3.17 5.56 31.73
CA ASN A 114 -4.57 5.15 31.49
C ASN A 114 -4.93 4.99 30.00
N TYR A 115 -4.08 4.26 29.25
CA TYR A 115 -4.28 4.00 27.82
C TYR A 115 -4.34 5.29 26.98
N LEU A 116 -3.35 6.14 27.14
CA LEU A 116 -3.30 7.42 26.46
C LEU A 116 -3.09 7.26 24.95
N PRO A 117 -4.03 7.69 24.09
CA PRO A 117 -3.83 7.70 22.64
C PRO A 117 -2.76 8.71 22.26
N LEU A 118 -1.77 8.31 21.46
CA LEU A 118 -0.69 9.20 21.02
C LEU A 118 -0.88 9.70 19.59
N THR A 119 -1.18 8.78 18.70
CA THR A 119 -1.29 9.11 17.27
C THR A 119 -2.37 8.28 16.57
N ARG A 120 -2.80 8.78 15.43
CA ARG A 120 -3.67 8.09 14.49
C ARG A 120 -3.08 8.16 13.09
N LEU A 121 -3.04 7.02 12.42
CA LEU A 121 -2.69 6.89 11.01
C LEU A 121 -3.93 6.54 10.21
N GLU A 122 -4.24 7.35 9.21
CA GLU A 122 -5.33 7.14 8.27
C GLU A 122 -4.76 6.98 6.87
N GLU A 123 -5.24 5.99 6.14
CA GLU A 123 -4.82 5.71 4.77
C GLU A 123 -6.06 5.49 3.92
N ASN A 124 -6.07 6.12 2.74
CA ASN A 124 -7.09 5.91 1.73
C ASN A 124 -6.38 5.66 0.41
N SER A 125 -6.79 4.63 -0.31
CA SER A 125 -6.29 4.37 -1.65
C SER A 125 -7.42 3.99 -2.59
N ILE A 126 -7.28 4.42 -3.83
CA ILE A 126 -8.11 4.01 -4.95
C ILE A 126 -7.15 3.60 -6.05
N GLN A 127 -7.37 2.41 -6.57
CA GLN A 127 -6.65 1.92 -7.74
C GLN A 127 -7.66 1.43 -8.78
N GLY A 128 -7.31 1.63 -10.04
CA GLY A 128 -8.12 1.16 -11.15
C GLY A 128 -7.24 0.69 -12.29
N ALA A 129 -7.76 -0.25 -13.05
CA ALA A 129 -7.15 -0.71 -14.28
C ALA A 129 -8.24 -0.84 -15.34
N TRP A 130 -7.97 -0.35 -16.54
CA TRP A 130 -8.86 -0.43 -17.68
C TRP A 130 -8.06 -0.86 -18.90
N GLY A 131 -8.57 -1.81 -19.63
CA GLY A 131 -7.84 -2.30 -20.77
C GLY A 131 -8.72 -2.95 -21.81
N TRP A 132 -8.10 -3.25 -22.90
CA TRP A 132 -8.67 -4.02 -24.00
C TRP A 132 -7.66 -5.07 -24.43
N LYS A 133 -8.16 -6.27 -24.69
CA LYS A 133 -7.35 -7.38 -25.14
C LYS A 133 -8.05 -8.12 -26.27
N ARG A 134 -7.30 -8.50 -27.28
CA ARG A 134 -7.74 -9.35 -28.38
C ARG A 134 -6.73 -10.49 -28.57
N SER A 135 -7.27 -11.68 -28.73
CA SER A 135 -6.48 -12.86 -29.05
C SER A 135 -7.06 -13.50 -30.29
N ALA A 136 -6.24 -13.81 -31.27
CA ALA A 136 -6.56 -14.55 -32.47
C ALA A 136 -5.47 -15.63 -32.68
N PRO A 137 -5.73 -16.67 -33.46
CA PRO A 137 -4.70 -17.66 -33.75
C PRO A 137 -3.39 -17.02 -34.23
N GLY A 138 -2.31 -17.29 -33.52
CA GLY A 138 -0.99 -16.73 -33.83
C GLY A 138 -0.79 -15.25 -33.51
N HIS A 139 -1.78 -14.56 -32.92
CA HIS A 139 -1.65 -13.14 -32.65
C HIS A 139 -2.40 -12.71 -31.39
N GLN A 140 -1.72 -11.99 -30.50
CA GLN A 140 -2.29 -11.41 -29.29
C GLN A 140 -1.94 -9.93 -29.20
N GLN A 141 -2.91 -9.10 -28.83
CA GLN A 141 -2.67 -7.67 -28.63
C GLN A 141 -3.56 -7.13 -27.53
N GLY A 142 -3.04 -6.11 -26.85
CA GLY A 142 -3.77 -5.46 -25.78
C GLY A 142 -3.13 -4.16 -25.34
N ILE A 143 -3.93 -3.37 -24.65
CA ILE A 143 -3.52 -2.13 -24.02
C ILE A 143 -4.21 -2.02 -22.68
N GLN A 144 -3.50 -1.53 -21.68
CA GLN A 144 -4.00 -1.38 -20.32
C GLN A 144 -3.53 -0.05 -19.73
N LEU A 145 -4.44 0.68 -19.15
CA LEU A 145 -4.18 1.87 -18.34
C LEU A 145 -4.41 1.52 -16.87
N GLU A 146 -3.43 1.76 -16.03
CA GLU A 146 -3.53 1.60 -14.59
C GLU A 146 -3.40 2.95 -13.90
N GLY A 147 -4.20 3.18 -12.86
CA GLY A 147 -4.17 4.36 -12.05
C GLY A 147 -4.14 4.03 -10.56
N LEU A 148 -3.33 4.77 -9.80
CA LEU A 148 -3.28 4.68 -8.34
C LEU A 148 -3.34 6.09 -7.74
N TYR A 149 -4.27 6.27 -6.82
CA TYR A 149 -4.28 7.36 -5.86
C TYR A 149 -4.15 6.80 -4.46
N HIS A 150 -3.17 7.27 -3.70
CA HIS A 150 -2.95 6.88 -2.32
C HIS A 150 -2.69 8.12 -1.47
N LYS A 151 -3.39 8.22 -0.34
CA LYS A 151 -3.22 9.31 0.63
C LYS A 151 -3.09 8.72 2.02
N ARG A 152 -2.04 9.11 2.74
CA ARG A 152 -1.80 8.76 4.13
C ARG A 152 -1.66 10.02 4.97
N LYS A 153 -2.30 10.03 6.12
CA LYS A 153 -2.25 11.11 7.10
C LYS A 153 -1.90 10.55 8.47
N GLY A 154 -0.99 11.21 9.13
CA GLY A 154 -0.63 10.92 10.52
C GLY A 154 -0.99 12.10 11.41
N THR A 155 -1.83 11.86 12.40
CA THR A 155 -2.29 12.86 13.36
C THR A 155 -1.69 12.55 14.72
N GLU A 156 -1.07 13.54 15.34
CA GLU A 156 -0.64 13.52 16.74
C GLU A 156 -1.72 14.12 17.62
N PHE A 157 -1.99 13.48 18.75
CA PHE A 157 -2.85 14.01 19.79
C PHE A 157 -2.04 14.83 20.77
N VAL A 158 -2.36 16.12 20.87
CA VAL A 158 -1.67 17.07 21.75
C VAL A 158 -2.42 17.15 23.06
N TYR A 159 -1.67 16.99 24.16
CA TYR A 159 -2.22 16.99 25.51
C TYR A 159 -1.72 18.17 26.33
N GLY A 160 -2.59 18.72 27.16
CA GLY A 160 -2.26 19.71 28.18
C GLY A 160 -1.54 19.14 29.40
N GLU A 161 -1.23 19.97 30.36
CA GLU A 161 -0.70 19.52 31.64
C GLU A 161 -1.73 18.65 32.32
N GLY A 162 -1.29 17.49 32.76
CA GLY A 162 -2.14 16.51 33.41
C GLY A 162 -1.95 16.47 34.91
N SER A 163 -2.98 16.05 35.60
CA SER A 163 -2.91 15.70 37.03
C SER A 163 -2.95 14.18 37.16
N SER A 164 -1.93 13.61 37.80
CA SER A 164 -1.75 12.16 38.12
C SER A 164 -1.94 11.15 36.98
N SER A 165 -3.03 11.03 36.30
CA SER A 165 -3.23 10.06 35.19
C SER A 165 -4.16 10.60 34.11
N ASN A 166 -4.64 11.81 34.25
CA ASN A 166 -5.58 12.40 33.30
C ASN A 166 -4.93 13.57 32.56
N TYR A 167 -4.73 13.37 31.27
CA TYR A 167 -4.18 14.38 30.36
C TYR A 167 -5.30 14.91 29.47
N PRO A 168 -5.74 16.18 29.65
CA PRO A 168 -6.78 16.73 28.80
C PRO A 168 -6.23 16.89 27.38
N LYS A 169 -6.94 16.33 26.42
CA LYS A 169 -6.63 16.50 25.00
C LYS A 169 -6.93 17.94 24.61
N ILE A 170 -5.95 18.67 24.09
CA ILE A 170 -6.06 20.06 23.68
C ILE A 170 -6.33 20.15 22.18
N ASN A 171 -5.61 19.38 21.36
CA ASN A 171 -5.66 19.52 19.90
C ASN A 171 -5.31 18.24 19.18
N ASP A 172 -5.64 18.19 17.88
CA ASP A 172 -5.22 17.22 16.89
C ASP A 172 -4.32 17.93 15.88
N LEU A 173 -3.10 17.43 15.70
CA LEU A 173 -2.11 18.02 14.84
C LEU A 173 -1.76 17.06 13.69
N GLU A 174 -2.00 17.43 12.44
CA GLU A 174 -1.58 16.65 11.29
C GLU A 174 -0.06 16.78 11.13
N GLN A 175 0.70 15.84 11.71
CA GLN A 175 2.16 15.84 11.69
C GLN A 175 2.76 15.31 10.40
N TYR A 176 2.04 14.41 9.73
CA TYR A 176 2.53 13.70 8.57
C TYR A 176 1.46 13.59 7.49
N SER A 177 1.86 13.89 6.27
CA SER A 177 1.03 13.58 5.10
C SER A 177 1.88 12.99 3.97
N ASN A 178 1.30 12.01 3.28
CA ASN A 178 1.88 11.43 2.08
C ASN A 178 0.79 11.27 1.02
N LYS A 179 1.09 11.68 -0.21
CA LYS A 179 0.19 11.53 -1.35
C LYS A 179 0.98 10.91 -2.50
N ILE A 180 0.41 9.91 -3.12
CA ILE A 180 0.98 9.22 -4.28
C ILE A 180 -0.06 9.24 -5.38
N TYR A 181 0.37 9.67 -6.56
CA TYR A 181 -0.36 9.53 -7.82
C TYR A 181 0.50 8.72 -8.78
N ALA A 182 -0.08 7.72 -9.39
CA ALA A 182 0.62 6.98 -10.43
C ALA A 182 -0.34 6.66 -11.58
N LEU A 183 0.19 6.74 -12.79
CA LEU A 183 -0.46 6.32 -14.01
C LEU A 183 0.53 5.46 -14.79
N LEU A 184 0.08 4.34 -15.31
CA LEU A 184 0.88 3.42 -16.11
C LEU A 184 0.06 2.94 -17.30
N LEU A 185 0.61 3.14 -18.49
CA LEU A 185 0.08 2.60 -19.74
C LEU A 185 0.97 1.45 -20.20
N ASN A 186 0.39 0.29 -20.34
CA ASN A 186 1.04 -0.92 -20.80
C ASN A 186 0.44 -1.35 -22.15
N GLY A 187 1.28 -1.75 -23.08
CA GLY A 187 0.88 -2.45 -24.28
C GLY A 187 1.39 -3.88 -24.25
N ILE A 188 0.70 -4.77 -24.93
CA ILE A 188 1.15 -6.14 -25.16
C ILE A 188 0.87 -6.55 -26.60
N TRP A 189 1.88 -7.05 -27.28
CA TRP A 189 1.77 -7.65 -28.61
C TRP A 189 2.50 -8.99 -28.59
N GLY A 190 1.79 -10.04 -28.95
CA GLY A 190 2.31 -11.39 -29.05
C GLY A 190 2.11 -11.93 -30.46
N TRP A 191 3.10 -12.61 -30.97
CA TRP A 191 3.05 -13.34 -32.23
C TRP A 191 3.50 -14.79 -31.99
N GLY A 192 2.84 -15.73 -32.65
CA GLY A 192 3.13 -17.12 -32.46
C GLY A 192 2.48 -18.00 -33.51
N ASN A 193 2.25 -19.25 -33.18
CA ASN A 193 1.46 -20.19 -33.96
C ASN A 193 0.09 -20.42 -33.28
N GLU A 194 -0.77 -21.26 -33.85
CA GLU A 194 -2.12 -21.54 -33.33
C GLU A 194 -2.13 -22.11 -31.90
N GLN A 195 -1.04 -22.67 -31.44
CA GLN A 195 -0.96 -23.35 -30.16
C GLN A 195 -0.23 -22.53 -29.07
N GLN A 196 0.70 -21.64 -29.47
CA GLN A 196 1.48 -20.85 -28.53
C GLN A 196 2.04 -19.57 -29.14
N ASP A 197 2.10 -18.52 -28.33
CA ASP A 197 2.82 -17.30 -28.68
C ASP A 197 4.32 -17.54 -28.58
N ILE A 198 5.06 -17.06 -29.57
CA ILE A 198 6.52 -17.28 -29.67
C ILE A 198 7.28 -16.00 -29.30
N LEU A 199 6.73 -14.85 -29.62
CA LEU A 199 7.34 -13.55 -29.38
C LEU A 199 6.34 -12.61 -28.70
N TRP A 200 6.78 -11.93 -27.62
CA TRP A 200 6.02 -10.87 -26.96
C TRP A 200 6.82 -9.59 -26.93
N VAL A 201 6.13 -8.48 -27.18
CA VAL A 201 6.65 -7.12 -27.04
C VAL A 201 5.73 -6.35 -26.12
N GLU A 202 6.26 -5.84 -25.02
CA GLU A 202 5.50 -5.17 -23.96
C GLU A 202 6.11 -3.78 -23.68
N PRO A 203 5.71 -2.73 -24.42
CA PRO A 203 6.06 -1.37 -24.08
C PRO A 203 5.27 -0.88 -22.89
N ARG A 204 5.90 -0.04 -22.07
CA ARG A 204 5.25 0.63 -20.94
C ARG A 204 5.71 2.08 -20.83
N ILE A 205 4.79 2.94 -20.45
CA ILE A 205 5.06 4.32 -20.10
C ILE A 205 4.27 4.69 -18.86
N GLY A 206 4.90 5.38 -17.93
CA GLY A 206 4.27 5.71 -16.67
C GLY A 206 4.75 7.04 -16.09
N PHE A 207 3.93 7.52 -15.19
CA PHE A 207 4.20 8.69 -14.36
C PHE A 207 3.87 8.36 -12.92
N ARG A 208 4.76 8.75 -12.00
CA ARG A 208 4.51 8.64 -10.56
C ARG A 208 4.95 9.92 -9.86
N SER A 209 4.07 10.49 -9.04
CA SER A 209 4.37 11.64 -8.18
C SER A 209 4.12 11.25 -6.73
N VAL A 210 5.11 11.54 -5.89
CA VAL A 210 5.04 11.33 -4.44
C VAL A 210 5.27 12.67 -3.76
N SER A 211 4.38 13.05 -2.88
CA SER A 211 4.52 14.22 -2.02
C SER A 211 4.42 13.79 -0.58
N THR A 212 5.49 14.03 0.18
CA THR A 212 5.56 13.73 1.62
C THR A 212 5.80 15.02 2.38
N GLY A 213 5.04 15.26 3.43
CA GLY A 213 5.19 16.41 4.29
C GLY A 213 5.21 16.01 5.76
N TYR A 214 6.03 16.73 6.54
CA TYR A 214 6.08 16.70 8.00
C TYR A 214 5.88 18.12 8.52
N LEU A 215 5.09 18.28 9.57
CA LEU A 215 4.86 19.58 10.16
C LEU A 215 6.02 19.98 11.09
N SER A 216 6.53 19.03 11.86
CA SER A 216 7.63 19.30 12.80
C SER A 216 8.63 18.12 12.81
N PRO A 217 9.91 18.33 12.39
CA PRO A 217 10.37 19.56 11.74
C PRO A 217 9.64 19.79 10.42
N SER A 218 9.48 21.04 10.02
CA SER A 218 8.82 21.37 8.74
C SER A 218 9.68 20.88 7.57
N LEU A 219 9.29 19.76 7.01
CA LEU A 219 9.96 19.13 5.88
C LEU A 219 8.95 18.76 4.81
N SER A 220 9.27 19.04 3.58
CA SER A 220 8.47 18.58 2.44
C SER A 220 9.38 17.99 1.37
N LEU A 221 8.97 16.88 0.82
CA LEU A 221 9.63 16.22 -0.30
C LEU A 221 8.60 15.98 -1.39
N LYS A 222 8.88 16.48 -2.57
CA LYS A 222 8.11 16.15 -3.76
C LYS A 222 9.04 15.46 -4.76
N ASP A 223 8.69 14.27 -5.17
CA ASP A 223 9.44 13.47 -6.14
C ASP A 223 8.49 13.06 -7.26
N SER A 224 8.82 13.42 -8.49
CA SER A 224 8.08 13.04 -9.68
C SER A 224 8.99 12.28 -10.62
N LYS A 225 8.51 11.14 -11.10
CA LYS A 225 9.27 10.23 -11.97
C LYS A 225 8.44 9.88 -13.18
N TYR A 226 9.09 9.91 -14.32
CA TYR A 226 8.61 9.33 -15.56
C TYR A 226 9.36 8.01 -15.77
N GLN A 227 8.65 6.99 -16.21
CA GLN A 227 9.26 5.74 -16.59
C GLN A 227 8.83 5.36 -17.99
N GLY A 228 9.76 4.88 -18.78
CA GLY A 228 9.49 4.24 -20.06
C GLY A 228 10.23 2.90 -20.07
N GLY A 229 9.62 1.88 -20.62
CA GLY A 229 10.22 0.56 -20.68
C GLY A 229 9.75 -0.23 -21.87
N LEU A 230 10.58 -1.14 -22.30
CA LEU A 230 10.28 -2.11 -23.33
C LEU A 230 10.77 -3.47 -22.86
N SER A 231 9.87 -4.43 -22.84
CA SER A 231 10.20 -5.84 -22.61
C SER A 231 9.97 -6.62 -23.90
N VAL A 232 10.94 -7.40 -24.30
CA VAL A 232 10.81 -8.35 -25.43
C VAL A 232 11.12 -9.73 -24.89
N SER A 233 10.20 -10.66 -25.10
CA SER A 233 10.35 -12.05 -24.67
C SER A 233 10.10 -12.98 -25.85
N SER A 234 10.93 -14.01 -25.98
CA SER A 234 10.75 -15.05 -26.98
C SER A 234 10.75 -16.42 -26.34
N LEU A 235 9.89 -17.28 -26.83
CA LEU A 235 9.82 -18.69 -26.47
C LEU A 235 10.53 -19.52 -27.55
N LEU A 236 11.59 -20.20 -27.14
CA LEU A 236 12.37 -21.06 -28.02
C LEU A 236 12.14 -22.52 -27.64
N MET A 237 11.70 -23.31 -28.60
CA MET A 237 11.60 -24.77 -28.44
C MET A 237 12.84 -25.44 -29.02
N LEU A 238 13.64 -26.03 -28.15
CA LEU A 238 14.82 -26.80 -28.51
C LEU A 238 14.59 -28.26 -28.15
N ARG A 239 14.33 -29.10 -29.17
CA ARG A 239 13.95 -30.52 -29.02
C ARG A 239 12.74 -30.72 -28.11
N LYS A 240 12.93 -31.24 -26.87
CA LYS A 240 11.90 -31.48 -25.87
C LYS A 240 11.86 -30.43 -24.76
N SER A 241 12.69 -29.39 -24.84
CA SER A 241 12.84 -28.36 -23.83
C SER A 241 12.32 -26.99 -24.32
N LEU A 242 11.62 -26.30 -23.47
CA LEU A 242 11.08 -24.98 -23.73
C LEU A 242 11.92 -23.94 -22.96
N PHE A 243 12.47 -22.96 -23.66
CA PHE A 243 13.25 -21.87 -23.08
C PHE A 243 12.56 -20.54 -23.31
N ARG A 244 12.42 -19.73 -22.26
CA ARG A 244 12.00 -18.36 -22.38
C ARG A 244 13.20 -17.44 -22.22
N ILE A 245 13.48 -16.63 -23.22
CA ILE A 245 14.47 -15.56 -23.17
C ILE A 245 13.72 -14.24 -23.07
N SER A 246 14.07 -13.42 -22.09
CA SER A 246 13.46 -12.09 -21.89
C SER A 246 14.56 -11.05 -21.76
N ILE A 247 14.41 -9.96 -22.49
CA ILE A 247 15.23 -8.76 -22.37
C ILE A 247 14.30 -7.60 -22.01
N ALA A 248 14.60 -6.90 -20.92
CA ALA A 248 13.84 -5.73 -20.49
C ALA A 248 14.78 -4.56 -20.25
N GLY A 249 14.37 -3.39 -20.67
CA GLY A 249 15.05 -2.13 -20.40
C GLY A 249 14.07 -1.11 -19.86
N ASP A 250 14.45 -0.41 -18.80
CA ASP A 250 13.67 0.67 -18.20
C ASP A 250 14.47 1.96 -18.16
N TYR A 251 13.83 3.05 -18.52
CA TYR A 251 14.34 4.39 -18.38
C TYR A 251 13.55 5.12 -17.30
N PHE A 252 14.25 5.75 -16.36
CA PHE A 252 13.66 6.57 -15.31
C PHE A 252 14.16 7.99 -15.43
N GLY A 253 13.27 8.90 -15.81
CA GLY A 253 13.50 10.33 -15.73
C GLY A 253 13.03 10.86 -14.39
N LYS A 254 13.81 11.73 -13.74
CA LYS A 254 13.47 12.37 -12.47
C LYS A 254 13.38 13.88 -12.67
N ASP A 255 12.23 14.44 -12.31
CA ASP A 255 12.07 15.89 -12.22
C ASP A 255 12.37 16.31 -10.77
N ARG A 256 13.47 17.00 -10.53
CA ARG A 256 13.83 17.56 -9.23
C ARG A 256 13.43 19.03 -9.23
N LYS A 257 12.40 19.35 -8.48
CA LYS A 257 12.11 20.73 -8.06
C LYS A 257 12.32 20.87 -6.57
#